data_d742f727feb1733a352efea8213379a9
#
_entry.id   d742f727feb1733a352efea8213379a9
#
_cell.length_a   1.000
_cell.length_b   1.000
_cell.length_c   1.000
_cell.angle_alpha   90.00
_cell.angle_beta   90.00
_cell.angle_gamma   90.00
#
_symmetry.space_group_name_H-M   'P 1'
#
loop_
_entity.id
_entity.type
_entity.pdbx_description
1 polymer ?
#
loop_
_entity_poly.entity_id
_entity_poly.type
_entity_poly.pdbx_seq_one_letter_code
_entity_poly.pdbx_strand_id
1 'polypeptide(L)'
;MCIRDSYFTFAPAKEPKDLNLIIDIGNTKAKIAFFDGGEMVDVVAESNQSLGCLKALCSQYPVEQGIVATVIDLNEKVLADLAALPFPLLWLNHQTPLPVVNLYETPETLGYDRMAAVVGANEQFPHRDILVIDAGTCITYEFIDSKGQYHGGNISPGMQMRFKALHQFTGRLPLVDTNGRKLPMGRDTETAIRAGVMKGMEYEISGYIESMKHKYPELLVFLTGGDD
;
A
#
# COMPACT_ATOMS: atom_id res chain seq x y z
N MET A 1 11.37 12.88 -0.28
CA MET A 1 12.66 12.78 0.42
C MET A 1 12.95 11.30 0.56
N CYS A 2 13.76 10.76 -0.38
CA CYS A 2 14.16 9.37 -0.35
C CYS A 2 14.88 9.08 0.97
N ILE A 3 14.34 8.18 1.77
CA ILE A 3 15.08 7.60 2.89
C ILE A 3 15.97 6.50 2.30
N ARG A 4 17.14 6.91 1.88
CA ARG A 4 18.23 6.05 1.46
C ARG A 4 19.46 6.40 2.26
N ASP A 5 19.36 6.31 3.59
CA ASP A 5 20.53 6.41 4.48
C ASP A 5 20.23 5.73 5.81
N SER A 6 20.29 4.38 5.79
CA SER A 6 20.70 3.62 6.96
C SER A 6 21.69 2.57 6.48
N TYR A 7 22.97 2.84 6.74
CA TYR A 7 24.04 1.88 6.57
C TYR A 7 23.82 0.70 7.53
N PHE A 8 23.22 -0.36 7.02
CA PHE A 8 23.36 -1.67 7.66
C PHE A 8 24.66 -2.28 7.20
N THR A 9 25.60 -2.45 8.14
CA THR A 9 26.78 -3.28 7.98
C THR A 9 26.31 -4.72 7.85
N PHE A 10 26.36 -5.25 6.64
CA PHE A 10 26.06 -6.65 6.35
C PHE A 10 27.11 -7.55 6.98
N ALA A 11 26.69 -8.42 7.91
CA ALA A 11 27.33 -9.69 8.11
C ALA A 11 27.28 -10.48 6.78
N PRO A 12 28.26 -11.37 6.45
CA PRO A 12 28.25 -12.13 5.21
C PRO A 12 26.92 -12.88 5.13
N ALA A 13 26.09 -12.49 4.18
CA ALA A 13 24.80 -13.08 3.94
C ALA A 13 24.97 -14.56 3.60
N LYS A 14 24.26 -15.45 4.31
CA LYS A 14 23.94 -16.78 3.75
C LYS A 14 23.41 -16.54 2.34
N GLU A 15 23.91 -17.31 1.37
CA GLU A 15 23.31 -17.30 0.03
C GLU A 15 21.82 -17.51 0.19
N PRO A 16 20.99 -16.57 -0.28
CA PRO A 16 19.55 -16.70 -0.14
C PRO A 16 19.11 -17.96 -0.86
N LYS A 17 18.40 -18.84 -0.15
CA LYS A 17 17.84 -20.06 -0.71
C LYS A 17 16.34 -19.82 -0.86
N ASP A 18 15.85 -20.02 -2.06
CA ASP A 18 14.41 -20.17 -2.35
C ASP A 18 13.60 -18.90 -2.03
N LEU A 19 13.87 -17.81 -2.76
CA LEU A 19 13.17 -16.55 -2.55
C LEU A 19 11.74 -16.58 -3.12
N ASN A 20 10.83 -15.93 -2.41
CA ASN A 20 9.50 -15.62 -2.89
C ASN A 20 9.48 -14.24 -3.56
N LEU A 21 8.89 -14.16 -4.74
CA LEU A 21 8.65 -12.92 -5.46
C LEU A 21 7.25 -12.39 -5.16
N ILE A 22 7.16 -11.13 -4.81
CA ILE A 22 5.88 -10.43 -4.63
C ILE A 22 5.82 -9.29 -5.64
N ILE A 23 4.73 -9.24 -6.42
CA ILE A 23 4.48 -8.18 -7.40
C ILE A 23 3.13 -7.56 -7.06
N ASP A 24 3.15 -6.30 -6.64
CA ASP A 24 1.97 -5.49 -6.37
C ASP A 24 1.84 -4.42 -7.45
N ILE A 25 0.80 -4.53 -8.30
CA ILE A 25 0.59 -3.61 -9.43
C ILE A 25 -0.58 -2.68 -9.09
N GLY A 26 -0.23 -1.51 -8.57
CA GLY A 26 -1.16 -0.46 -8.21
C GLY A 26 -1.51 0.48 -9.36
N ASN A 27 -2.35 1.49 -9.07
CA ASN A 27 -2.80 2.48 -10.06
C ASN A 27 -1.67 3.34 -10.65
N THR A 28 -0.59 3.56 -9.91
CA THR A 28 0.49 4.48 -10.30
C THR A 28 1.78 3.75 -10.60
N LYS A 29 2.15 2.77 -9.80
CA LYS A 29 3.42 2.04 -9.87
C LYS A 29 3.19 0.57 -9.60
N ALA A 30 4.14 -0.27 -10.03
CA ALA A 30 4.29 -1.64 -9.59
C ALA A 30 5.44 -1.72 -8.58
N LYS A 31 5.23 -2.47 -7.49
CA LYS A 31 6.27 -2.80 -6.51
C LYS A 31 6.65 -4.27 -6.68
N ILE A 32 7.95 -4.52 -6.78
CA ILE A 32 8.52 -5.86 -6.95
C ILE A 32 9.41 -6.09 -5.74
N ALA A 33 9.08 -7.07 -4.92
CA ALA A 33 9.82 -7.37 -3.69
C ALA A 33 10.24 -8.83 -3.65
N PHE A 34 11.41 -9.08 -3.06
CA PHE A 34 12.00 -10.42 -2.86
C PHE A 34 12.06 -10.71 -1.38
N PHE A 35 11.60 -11.89 -0.99
CA PHE A 35 11.54 -12.31 0.41
C PHE A 35 12.28 -13.65 0.61
N ASP A 36 13.13 -13.70 1.64
CA ASP A 36 13.69 -14.93 2.20
C ASP A 36 12.90 -15.27 3.47
N GLY A 37 12.00 -16.24 3.36
CA GLY A 37 11.05 -16.51 4.44
C GLY A 37 10.18 -15.28 4.73
N GLY A 38 10.29 -14.74 5.95
CA GLY A 38 9.55 -13.54 6.37
C GLY A 38 10.31 -12.22 6.20
N GLU A 39 11.57 -12.24 5.74
CA GLU A 39 12.42 -11.06 5.63
C GLU A 39 12.47 -10.53 4.20
N MET A 40 12.25 -9.23 4.03
CA MET A 40 12.38 -8.55 2.74
C MET A 40 13.86 -8.35 2.39
N VAL A 41 14.31 -8.99 1.30
CA VAL A 41 15.69 -8.93 0.81
C VAL A 41 15.92 -7.70 -0.06
N ASP A 42 14.96 -7.41 -0.95
CA ASP A 42 15.03 -6.26 -1.86
C ASP A 42 13.63 -5.82 -2.29
N VAL A 43 13.50 -4.55 -2.67
CA VAL A 43 12.28 -3.98 -3.23
C VAL A 43 12.58 -2.94 -4.28
N VAL A 44 11.90 -3.05 -5.42
CA VAL A 44 12.04 -2.12 -6.55
C VAL A 44 10.66 -1.61 -6.93
N ALA A 45 10.56 -0.31 -7.21
CA ALA A 45 9.35 0.30 -7.76
C ALA A 45 9.55 0.60 -9.25
N GLU A 46 8.62 0.13 -10.07
CA GLU A 46 8.61 0.26 -11.52
C GLU A 46 7.32 0.93 -12.02
N SER A 47 7.31 1.27 -13.30
CA SER A 47 6.09 1.68 -13.97
C SER A 47 5.11 0.51 -14.07
N ASN A 48 3.84 0.75 -13.76
CA ASN A 48 2.78 -0.24 -13.96
C ASN A 48 2.44 -0.51 -15.44
N GLN A 49 3.09 0.20 -16.38
CA GLN A 49 2.92 0.01 -17.83
C GLN A 49 3.92 -0.97 -18.44
N SER A 50 4.98 -1.33 -17.70
CA SER A 50 6.02 -2.25 -18.17
C SER A 50 6.85 -2.74 -16.99
N LEU A 51 7.06 -4.04 -16.90
CA LEU A 51 7.92 -4.69 -15.91
C LEU A 51 9.25 -5.15 -16.56
N GLY A 52 9.82 -4.31 -17.41
CA GLY A 52 10.98 -4.67 -18.22
C GLY A 52 12.24 -5.05 -17.43
N CYS A 53 12.36 -4.58 -16.17
CA CYS A 53 13.45 -4.97 -15.27
C CYS A 53 13.25 -6.37 -14.64
N LEU A 54 12.02 -6.90 -14.63
CA LEU A 54 11.63 -8.08 -13.87
C LEU A 54 12.52 -9.30 -14.18
N LYS A 55 12.76 -9.58 -15.46
CA LYS A 55 13.63 -10.69 -15.88
C LYS A 55 15.05 -10.53 -15.39
N ALA A 56 15.60 -9.33 -15.44
CA ALA A 56 16.95 -9.04 -14.98
C ALA A 56 17.06 -9.15 -13.47
N LEU A 57 16.06 -8.66 -12.74
CA LEU A 57 15.98 -8.80 -11.28
C LEU A 57 15.88 -10.28 -10.86
N CYS A 58 14.97 -11.05 -11.46
CA CYS A 58 14.82 -12.47 -11.16
C CYS A 58 16.05 -13.32 -11.55
N SER A 59 16.92 -12.80 -12.44
CA SER A 59 18.20 -13.47 -12.74
C SER A 59 19.26 -13.26 -11.67
N GLN A 60 19.09 -12.30 -10.78
CA GLN A 60 20.01 -12.03 -9.67
C GLN A 60 19.63 -12.78 -8.40
N TYR A 61 18.43 -13.29 -8.34
CA TYR A 61 17.88 -13.96 -7.15
C TYR A 61 17.35 -15.35 -7.49
N PRO A 62 17.60 -16.37 -6.64
CA PRO A 62 17.06 -17.72 -6.80
C PRO A 62 15.57 -17.73 -6.43
N VAL A 63 14.69 -17.32 -7.33
CA VAL A 63 13.25 -17.27 -7.11
C VAL A 63 12.61 -18.60 -7.50
N GLU A 64 11.82 -19.20 -6.61
CA GLU A 64 11.10 -20.45 -6.86
C GLU A 64 9.64 -20.24 -7.22
N GLN A 65 9.01 -19.21 -6.68
CA GLN A 65 7.60 -18.90 -6.88
C GLN A 65 7.32 -17.42 -6.64
N GLY A 66 6.18 -16.96 -7.12
CA GLY A 66 5.76 -15.59 -6.88
C GLY A 66 4.26 -15.45 -6.70
N ILE A 67 3.87 -14.31 -6.14
CA ILE A 67 2.48 -13.86 -6.05
C ILE A 67 2.33 -12.54 -6.75
N VAL A 68 1.23 -12.39 -7.49
CA VAL A 68 0.87 -11.15 -8.20
C VAL A 68 -0.46 -10.66 -7.68
N ALA A 69 -0.48 -9.42 -7.19
CA ALA A 69 -1.69 -8.67 -6.90
C ALA A 69 -1.81 -7.51 -7.89
N THR A 70 -3.02 -7.21 -8.35
CA THR A 70 -3.29 -6.05 -9.20
C THR A 70 -4.67 -5.48 -8.91
N VAL A 71 -4.77 -4.16 -8.98
CA VAL A 71 -6.01 -3.40 -8.85
C VAL A 71 -6.39 -2.70 -10.16
N ILE A 72 -5.67 -3.02 -11.25
CA ILE A 72 -5.90 -2.48 -12.59
C ILE A 72 -5.95 -3.59 -13.64
N ASP A 73 -6.55 -3.30 -14.79
CA ASP A 73 -6.43 -4.13 -15.98
C ASP A 73 -5.02 -4.02 -16.54
N LEU A 74 -4.36 -5.17 -16.73
CA LEU A 74 -2.99 -5.22 -17.19
C LEU A 74 -2.93 -5.16 -18.72
N ASN A 75 -2.01 -4.39 -19.26
CA ASN A 75 -1.74 -4.37 -20.69
C ASN A 75 -0.96 -5.63 -21.14
N GLU A 76 -0.99 -5.88 -22.46
CA GLU A 76 -0.35 -7.07 -23.07
C GLU A 76 1.15 -7.18 -22.76
N LYS A 77 1.85 -6.05 -22.64
CA LYS A 77 3.28 -6.03 -22.34
C LYS A 77 3.58 -6.53 -20.95
N VAL A 78 2.84 -6.05 -19.94
CA VAL A 78 2.98 -6.51 -18.55
C VAL A 78 2.63 -7.99 -18.43
N LEU A 79 1.55 -8.43 -19.10
CA LEU A 79 1.17 -9.85 -19.13
C LEU A 79 2.26 -10.72 -19.77
N ALA A 80 2.89 -10.25 -20.85
CA ALA A 80 4.00 -10.94 -21.48
C ALA A 80 5.26 -11.00 -20.59
N ASP A 81 5.58 -9.89 -19.90
CA ASP A 81 6.71 -9.84 -18.95
C ASP A 81 6.51 -10.85 -17.81
N LEU A 82 5.29 -10.96 -17.26
CA LEU A 82 4.95 -11.92 -16.21
C LEU A 82 4.96 -13.37 -16.71
N ALA A 83 4.41 -13.63 -17.90
CA ALA A 83 4.37 -14.96 -18.49
C ALA A 83 5.76 -15.50 -18.88
N ALA A 84 6.74 -14.61 -19.04
CA ALA A 84 8.12 -15.00 -19.38
C ALA A 84 8.94 -15.47 -18.17
N LEU A 85 8.40 -15.43 -16.95
CA LEU A 85 9.08 -15.90 -15.75
C LEU A 85 9.14 -17.44 -15.73
N PRO A 86 10.29 -18.02 -15.30
CA PRO A 86 10.51 -19.47 -15.38
C PRO A 86 9.93 -20.26 -14.19
N PHE A 87 9.16 -19.62 -13.31
CA PHE A 87 8.57 -20.20 -12.11
C PHE A 87 7.08 -19.86 -12.02
N PRO A 88 6.30 -20.61 -11.21
CA PRO A 88 4.87 -20.38 -11.08
C PRO A 88 4.55 -19.05 -10.37
N LEU A 89 3.49 -18.39 -10.86
CA LEU A 89 2.90 -17.21 -10.24
C LEU A 89 1.50 -17.52 -9.74
N LEU A 90 1.28 -17.27 -8.45
CA LEU A 90 -0.07 -17.23 -7.87
C LEU A 90 -0.70 -15.86 -8.13
N TRP A 91 -1.79 -15.84 -8.86
CA TRP A 91 -2.60 -14.64 -9.03
C TRP A 91 -3.56 -14.51 -7.85
N LEU A 92 -3.33 -13.47 -7.04
CA LEU A 92 -4.21 -13.19 -5.91
C LEU A 92 -5.60 -12.79 -6.40
N ASN A 93 -6.61 -13.49 -5.92
CA ASN A 93 -8.01 -13.25 -6.25
C ASN A 93 -8.91 -13.56 -5.04
N HIS A 94 -10.21 -13.27 -5.15
CA HIS A 94 -11.18 -13.45 -4.07
C HIS A 94 -11.36 -14.92 -3.62
N GLN A 95 -10.92 -15.90 -4.41
CA GLN A 95 -10.97 -17.33 -4.08
C GLN A 95 -9.64 -17.84 -3.47
N THR A 96 -8.58 -17.02 -3.49
CA THR A 96 -7.31 -17.41 -2.89
C THR A 96 -7.49 -17.61 -1.39
N PRO A 97 -7.15 -18.79 -0.83
CA PRO A 97 -7.23 -19.03 0.60
C PRO A 97 -6.32 -18.07 1.35
N LEU A 98 -6.85 -17.41 2.35
CA LEU A 98 -6.12 -16.45 3.19
C LEU A 98 -6.12 -16.91 4.65
N PRO A 99 -5.09 -16.56 5.46
CA PRO A 99 -4.99 -16.95 6.86
C PRO A 99 -5.91 -16.11 7.79
N VAL A 100 -6.90 -15.42 7.23
CA VAL A 100 -7.88 -14.58 7.94
C VAL A 100 -9.29 -14.90 7.45
N VAL A 101 -10.28 -14.65 8.31
CA VAL A 101 -11.70 -14.81 7.94
C VAL A 101 -12.18 -13.50 7.34
N ASN A 102 -12.50 -13.51 6.05
CA ASN A 102 -13.02 -12.34 5.36
C ASN A 102 -14.54 -12.22 5.56
N LEU A 103 -14.98 -11.17 6.28
CA LEU A 103 -16.38 -10.85 6.50
C LEU A 103 -16.89 -9.72 5.58
N TYR A 104 -16.11 -9.32 4.59
CA TYR A 104 -16.53 -8.29 3.62
C TYR A 104 -17.68 -8.80 2.75
N GLU A 105 -18.77 -8.04 2.65
CA GLU A 105 -20.01 -8.50 2.03
C GLU A 105 -19.88 -8.76 0.53
N THR A 106 -18.93 -8.09 -0.15
CA THR A 106 -18.67 -8.23 -1.59
C THR A 106 -17.20 -8.57 -1.85
N PRO A 107 -16.73 -9.77 -1.50
CA PRO A 107 -15.32 -10.15 -1.55
C PRO A 107 -14.72 -10.06 -2.96
N GLU A 108 -15.54 -10.20 -4.01
CA GLU A 108 -15.14 -10.07 -5.41
C GLU A 108 -14.75 -8.64 -5.83
N THR A 109 -15.21 -7.64 -5.08
CA THR A 109 -14.89 -6.21 -5.33
C THR A 109 -13.84 -5.65 -4.37
N LEU A 110 -13.40 -6.45 -3.40
CA LEU A 110 -12.39 -6.04 -2.44
C LEU A 110 -11.01 -5.93 -3.09
N GLY A 111 -10.37 -4.78 -2.96
CA GLY A 111 -8.99 -4.59 -3.42
C GLY A 111 -8.03 -5.55 -2.72
N TYR A 112 -7.17 -6.18 -3.50
CA TYR A 112 -6.22 -7.16 -2.96
C TYR A 112 -5.10 -6.51 -2.16
N ASP A 113 -4.75 -5.26 -2.45
CA ASP A 113 -3.87 -4.41 -1.67
C ASP A 113 -4.38 -4.22 -0.23
N ARG A 114 -5.68 -3.97 -0.07
CA ARG A 114 -6.35 -3.84 1.22
C ARG A 114 -6.27 -5.14 2.03
N MET A 115 -6.56 -6.27 1.37
CA MET A 115 -6.48 -7.57 2.00
C MET A 115 -5.04 -7.95 2.36
N ALA A 116 -4.07 -7.69 1.49
CA ALA A 116 -2.66 -7.96 1.75
C ALA A 116 -2.15 -7.17 2.96
N ALA A 117 -2.54 -5.89 3.10
CA ALA A 117 -2.17 -5.06 4.24
C ALA A 117 -2.71 -5.64 5.57
N VAL A 118 -3.97 -6.10 5.57
CA VAL A 118 -4.60 -6.73 6.75
C VAL A 118 -3.93 -8.05 7.12
N VAL A 119 -3.69 -8.92 6.13
CA VAL A 119 -3.02 -10.21 6.35
C VAL A 119 -1.61 -9.98 6.91
N GLY A 120 -0.84 -9.05 6.33
CA GLY A 120 0.51 -8.74 6.80
C GLY A 120 0.52 -8.18 8.23
N ALA A 121 -0.42 -7.32 8.57
CA ALA A 121 -0.54 -6.79 9.94
C ALA A 121 -0.93 -7.88 10.95
N ASN A 122 -1.89 -8.75 10.59
CA ASN A 122 -2.33 -9.85 11.45
C ASN A 122 -1.24 -10.90 11.66
N GLU A 123 -0.41 -11.17 10.66
CA GLU A 123 0.73 -12.09 10.77
C GLU A 123 1.80 -11.57 11.76
N GLN A 124 2.07 -10.27 11.72
CA GLN A 124 3.03 -9.65 12.64
C GLN A 124 2.51 -9.58 14.08
N PHE A 125 1.22 -9.35 14.26
CA PHE A 125 0.59 -9.20 15.57
C PHE A 125 -0.71 -10.00 15.65
N PRO A 126 -0.62 -11.33 15.69
CA PRO A 126 -1.82 -12.17 15.77
C PRO A 126 -2.58 -11.94 17.08
N HIS A 127 -3.86 -12.18 17.04
CA HIS A 127 -4.76 -12.06 18.22
C HIS A 127 -4.87 -10.63 18.78
N ARG A 128 -4.73 -9.62 17.92
CA ARG A 128 -4.92 -8.22 18.28
C ARG A 128 -6.00 -7.58 17.40
N ASP A 129 -6.70 -6.61 17.97
CA ASP A 129 -7.54 -5.70 17.20
C ASP A 129 -6.62 -4.72 16.48
N ILE A 130 -6.69 -4.66 15.15
CA ILE A 130 -5.75 -3.89 14.33
C ILE A 130 -6.52 -3.00 13.35
N LEU A 131 -6.16 -1.72 13.32
CA LEU A 131 -6.52 -0.78 12.27
C LEU A 131 -5.30 -0.54 11.37
N VAL A 132 -5.41 -0.94 10.11
CA VAL A 132 -4.39 -0.62 9.10
C VAL A 132 -4.86 0.60 8.32
N ILE A 133 -4.02 1.61 8.24
CA ILE A 133 -4.25 2.84 7.47
C ILE A 133 -3.17 2.90 6.39
N ASP A 134 -3.57 2.82 5.14
CA ASP A 134 -2.66 3.02 4.00
C ASP A 134 -2.96 4.38 3.37
N ALA A 135 -2.02 5.32 3.48
CA ALA A 135 -2.12 6.69 2.98
C ALA A 135 -1.33 6.85 1.69
N GLY A 136 -1.93 6.46 0.57
CA GLY A 136 -1.37 6.57 -0.78
C GLY A 136 -2.28 7.38 -1.71
N THR A 137 -2.47 6.90 -2.95
CA THR A 137 -3.40 7.52 -3.93
C THR A 137 -4.80 7.70 -3.35
N CYS A 138 -5.28 6.69 -2.63
CA CYS A 138 -6.40 6.78 -1.69
C CYS A 138 -5.87 6.57 -0.27
N ILE A 139 -6.66 6.95 0.72
CA ILE A 139 -6.46 6.51 2.09
C ILE A 139 -7.43 5.39 2.35
N THR A 140 -6.94 4.23 2.76
CA THR A 140 -7.80 3.13 3.19
C THR A 140 -7.65 2.89 4.69
N TYR A 141 -8.73 2.46 5.32
CA TYR A 141 -8.82 2.19 6.76
C TYR A 141 -9.38 0.79 6.91
N GLU A 142 -8.58 -0.18 7.32
CA GLU A 142 -8.95 -1.59 7.36
C GLU A 142 -8.94 -2.10 8.79
N PHE A 143 -10.02 -2.77 9.20
CA PHE A 143 -10.11 -3.30 10.55
C PHE A 143 -10.18 -4.82 10.57
N ILE A 144 -9.28 -5.44 11.33
CA ILE A 144 -9.31 -6.86 11.68
C ILE A 144 -9.35 -7.00 13.20
N ASP A 145 -10.17 -7.90 13.69
CA ASP A 145 -10.30 -8.14 15.12
C ASP A 145 -9.30 -9.20 15.65
N SER A 146 -9.22 -9.31 16.95
CA SER A 146 -8.34 -10.25 17.66
C SER A 146 -8.63 -11.74 17.40
N LYS A 147 -9.73 -12.06 16.70
CA LYS A 147 -10.07 -13.41 16.24
C LYS A 147 -9.60 -13.68 14.81
N GLY A 148 -8.93 -12.72 14.18
CA GLY A 148 -8.51 -12.81 12.78
C GLY A 148 -9.68 -12.63 11.80
N GLN A 149 -10.73 -11.90 12.18
CA GLN A 149 -11.88 -11.61 11.33
C GLN A 149 -11.71 -10.20 10.73
N TYR A 150 -11.59 -10.11 9.42
CA TYR A 150 -11.56 -8.84 8.69
C TYR A 150 -13.00 -8.34 8.49
N HIS A 151 -13.31 -7.20 9.09
CA HIS A 151 -14.64 -6.60 9.08
C HIS A 151 -14.88 -5.63 7.93
N GLY A 152 -13.85 -5.34 7.14
CA GLY A 152 -13.90 -4.31 6.10
C GLY A 152 -13.25 -3.02 6.53
N GLY A 153 -13.54 -1.96 5.78
CA GLY A 153 -12.92 -0.66 6.01
C GLY A 153 -13.51 0.45 5.16
N ASN A 154 -12.87 1.61 5.19
CA ASN A 154 -13.29 2.80 4.49
C ASN A 154 -12.25 3.22 3.47
N ILE A 155 -12.68 3.94 2.44
CA ILE A 155 -11.83 4.52 1.40
C ILE A 155 -12.08 6.02 1.35
N SER A 156 -11.01 6.80 1.35
CA SER A 156 -11.04 8.26 1.29
C SER A 156 -10.03 8.76 0.25
N PRO A 157 -10.19 9.95 -0.33
CA PRO A 157 -9.21 10.48 -1.26
C PRO A 157 -7.87 10.75 -0.58
N GLY A 158 -6.76 10.34 -1.21
CA GLY A 158 -5.42 10.69 -0.80
C GLY A 158 -5.08 12.17 -1.03
N MET A 159 -3.92 12.59 -0.58
CA MET A 159 -3.51 14.01 -0.56
C MET A 159 -3.52 14.64 -1.96
N GLN A 160 -2.86 13.99 -2.92
CA GLN A 160 -2.78 14.49 -4.30
C GLN A 160 -4.14 14.52 -4.97
N MET A 161 -5.00 13.55 -4.67
CA MET A 161 -6.37 13.51 -5.18
C MET A 161 -7.19 14.70 -4.67
N ARG A 162 -7.03 15.07 -3.38
CA ARG A 162 -7.70 16.25 -2.79
C ARG A 162 -7.25 17.56 -3.43
N PHE A 163 -5.94 17.73 -3.64
CA PHE A 163 -5.42 18.91 -4.34
C PHE A 163 -5.94 19.02 -5.77
N LYS A 164 -5.89 17.90 -6.51
CA LYS A 164 -6.40 17.85 -7.89
C LYS A 164 -7.91 18.11 -7.95
N ALA A 165 -8.68 17.54 -7.02
CA ALA A 165 -10.12 17.73 -6.97
C ALA A 165 -10.50 19.21 -6.75
N LEU A 166 -9.83 19.91 -5.83
CA LEU A 166 -10.06 21.34 -5.62
C LEU A 166 -9.79 22.17 -6.88
N HIS A 167 -8.72 21.87 -7.60
CA HIS A 167 -8.42 22.52 -8.87
C HIS A 167 -9.44 22.17 -9.96
N GLN A 168 -9.69 20.88 -10.14
CA GLN A 168 -10.49 20.36 -11.27
C GLN A 168 -11.99 20.71 -11.16
N PHE A 169 -12.55 20.67 -9.94
CA PHE A 169 -13.98 20.87 -9.72
C PHE A 169 -14.35 22.28 -9.29
N THR A 170 -13.40 23.23 -9.35
CA THR A 170 -13.68 24.65 -9.11
C THR A 170 -13.15 25.53 -10.24
N GLY A 171 -13.81 26.66 -10.48
CA GLY A 171 -13.48 27.51 -11.63
C GLY A 171 -12.22 28.38 -11.46
N ARG A 172 -11.69 28.54 -10.25
CA ARG A 172 -10.61 29.53 -9.98
C ARG A 172 -9.51 29.07 -9.02
N LEU A 173 -9.65 27.91 -8.41
CA LEU A 173 -8.60 27.44 -7.49
C LEU A 173 -7.40 26.92 -8.27
N PRO A 174 -6.17 27.38 -7.94
CA PRO A 174 -4.96 26.90 -8.56
C PRO A 174 -4.68 25.45 -8.14
N LEU A 175 -3.93 24.72 -8.99
CA LEU A 175 -3.35 23.45 -8.57
C LEU A 175 -2.23 23.73 -7.56
N VAL A 176 -2.38 23.19 -6.36
CA VAL A 176 -1.44 23.34 -5.24
C VAL A 176 -0.91 21.97 -4.88
N ASP A 177 0.30 21.92 -4.35
CA ASP A 177 0.95 20.72 -3.85
C ASP A 177 1.38 20.87 -2.37
N THR A 178 2.11 19.89 -1.86
CA THR A 178 2.63 19.89 -0.49
C THR A 178 3.76 20.87 -0.24
N ASN A 179 4.37 21.39 -1.31
CA ASN A 179 5.48 22.32 -1.24
C ASN A 179 5.03 23.74 -0.88
N GLY A 180 5.91 24.48 -0.21
CA GLY A 180 5.64 25.85 0.15
C GLY A 180 5.22 26.02 1.60
N ARG A 181 4.68 27.20 1.90
CA ARG A 181 4.40 27.62 3.29
C ARG A 181 3.23 26.82 3.89
N LYS A 182 3.48 26.18 5.03
CA LYS A 182 2.50 25.41 5.79
C LYS A 182 2.04 26.21 7.00
N LEU A 183 0.76 26.54 7.06
CA LEU A 183 0.14 27.30 8.14
C LEU A 183 -1.00 26.50 8.77
N PRO A 184 -1.27 26.68 10.08
CA PRO A 184 -2.45 26.05 10.71
C PRO A 184 -3.77 26.52 10.07
N MET A 185 -3.82 27.81 9.67
CA MET A 185 -4.90 28.44 8.92
C MET A 185 -4.28 29.26 7.80
N GLY A 186 -4.76 29.04 6.56
CA GLY A 186 -4.28 29.77 5.38
C GLY A 186 -4.58 31.25 5.45
N ARG A 187 -3.71 32.07 4.83
CA ARG A 187 -3.85 33.54 4.75
C ARG A 187 -3.92 34.07 3.32
N ASP A 188 -3.77 33.18 2.36
CA ASP A 188 -3.97 33.37 0.91
C ASP A 188 -4.53 32.07 0.34
N THR A 189 -4.93 32.08 -0.94
CA THR A 189 -5.59 30.93 -1.58
C THR A 189 -4.76 29.66 -1.54
N GLU A 190 -3.46 29.75 -1.83
CA GLU A 190 -2.59 28.55 -1.85
C GLU A 190 -2.38 27.97 -0.45
N THR A 191 -2.09 28.85 0.53
CA THR A 191 -1.92 28.40 1.91
C THR A 191 -3.22 27.89 2.52
N ALA A 192 -4.39 28.43 2.10
CA ALA A 192 -5.69 27.93 2.53
C ALA A 192 -5.99 26.54 1.95
N ILE A 193 -5.71 26.32 0.67
CA ILE A 193 -5.86 24.99 0.04
C ILE A 193 -4.93 24.00 0.72
N ARG A 194 -3.65 24.36 0.88
CA ARG A 194 -2.63 23.49 1.50
C ARG A 194 -2.98 23.12 2.94
N ALA A 195 -3.37 24.11 3.74
CA ALA A 195 -3.79 23.87 5.12
C ALA A 195 -5.06 23.02 5.19
N GLY A 196 -6.06 23.31 4.37
CA GLY A 196 -7.34 22.57 4.32
C GLY A 196 -7.13 21.10 3.97
N VAL A 197 -6.32 20.80 2.95
CA VAL A 197 -6.04 19.41 2.53
C VAL A 197 -5.22 18.69 3.59
N MET A 198 -4.07 19.23 3.99
CA MET A 198 -3.15 18.53 4.88
C MET A 198 -3.70 18.38 6.31
N LYS A 199 -4.26 19.44 6.87
CA LYS A 199 -4.88 19.37 8.21
C LYS A 199 -6.19 18.58 8.20
N GLY A 200 -6.96 18.66 7.11
CA GLY A 200 -8.17 17.85 6.93
C GLY A 200 -7.85 16.37 6.99
N MET A 201 -6.79 15.92 6.30
CA MET A 201 -6.33 14.53 6.36
C MET A 201 -5.84 14.13 7.77
N GLU A 202 -5.03 14.99 8.41
CA GLU A 202 -4.56 14.76 9.78
C GLU A 202 -5.75 14.56 10.76
N TYR A 203 -6.77 15.41 10.67
CA TYR A 203 -7.96 15.30 11.51
C TYR A 203 -8.80 14.06 11.16
N GLU A 204 -8.91 13.70 9.90
CA GLU A 204 -9.62 12.51 9.46
C GLU A 204 -8.95 11.25 10.02
N ILE A 205 -7.64 11.10 9.82
CA ILE A 205 -6.87 9.94 10.33
C ILE A 205 -6.96 9.87 11.85
N SER A 206 -6.71 10.99 12.54
CA SER A 206 -6.80 11.06 14.00
C SER A 206 -8.21 10.71 14.49
N GLY A 207 -9.25 11.22 13.84
CA GLY A 207 -10.63 10.93 14.17
C GLY A 207 -10.99 9.45 14.02
N TYR A 208 -10.51 8.79 12.97
CA TYR A 208 -10.68 7.32 12.83
C TYR A 208 -9.98 6.56 13.95
N ILE A 209 -8.72 6.91 14.24
CA ILE A 209 -7.94 6.28 15.32
C ILE A 209 -8.64 6.45 16.67
N GLU A 210 -9.04 7.68 17.02
CA GLU A 210 -9.71 7.99 18.29
C GLU A 210 -11.04 7.24 18.42
N SER A 211 -11.87 7.28 17.37
CA SER A 211 -13.15 6.58 17.35
C SER A 211 -12.99 5.07 17.52
N MET A 212 -12.01 4.48 16.84
CA MET A 212 -11.75 3.04 16.94
C MET A 212 -11.15 2.67 18.30
N LYS A 213 -10.23 3.47 18.85
CA LYS A 213 -9.68 3.23 20.21
C LYS A 213 -10.74 3.36 21.30
N HIS A 214 -11.74 4.19 21.11
CA HIS A 214 -12.86 4.24 22.05
C HIS A 214 -13.62 2.92 22.13
N LYS A 215 -13.76 2.22 21.00
CA LYS A 215 -14.44 0.91 20.93
C LYS A 215 -13.51 -0.26 21.26
N TYR A 216 -12.23 -0.13 20.88
CA TYR A 216 -11.18 -1.14 21.06
C TYR A 216 -9.98 -0.50 21.77
N PRO A 217 -9.96 -0.45 23.12
CA PRO A 217 -8.93 0.29 23.89
C PRO A 217 -7.50 -0.16 23.60
N GLU A 218 -7.30 -1.45 23.31
CA GLU A 218 -5.99 -2.04 23.01
C GLU A 218 -5.69 -2.11 21.51
N LEU A 219 -6.38 -1.30 20.70
CA LEU A 219 -6.22 -1.25 19.24
C LEU A 219 -4.78 -0.93 18.85
N LEU A 220 -4.19 -1.79 18.05
CA LEU A 220 -2.97 -1.51 17.31
C LEU A 220 -3.31 -0.71 16.04
N VAL A 221 -2.46 0.27 15.72
CA VAL A 221 -2.61 1.06 14.49
C VAL A 221 -1.35 0.93 13.67
N PHE A 222 -1.50 0.43 12.44
CA PHE A 222 -0.47 0.51 11.41
C PHE A 222 -0.78 1.68 10.50
N LEU A 223 0.22 2.52 10.29
CA LEU A 223 0.18 3.58 9.29
C LEU A 223 1.25 3.28 8.24
N THR A 224 0.83 3.13 7.02
CA THR A 224 1.68 2.88 5.86
C THR A 224 1.28 3.78 4.70
N GLY A 225 1.92 3.60 3.56
CA GLY A 225 1.73 4.44 2.40
C GLY A 225 2.80 5.53 2.33
N GLY A 226 2.89 6.15 1.21
CA GLY A 226 3.80 7.25 0.95
C GLY A 226 3.23 8.00 -0.24
N ASP A 227 2.54 9.09 0.00
CA ASP A 227 2.29 10.08 -1.03
C ASP A 227 3.64 10.73 -1.34
N ASP A 228 4.23 10.35 -2.49
CA ASP A 228 5.37 11.00 -3.09
C ASP A 228 4.96 12.33 -3.76
#